data_cedc19ccda8b3286ea401c993a42dd54
#
_entry.id   cedc19ccda8b3286ea401c993a42dd54
#
_cell.length_a   1.000
_cell.length_b   1.000
_cell.length_c   1.000
_cell.angle_alpha   90.00
_cell.angle_beta   90.00
_cell.angle_gamma   90.00
#
_symmetry.space_group_name_H-M   'P 1'
#
loop_
_entity.id
_entity.type
_entity.pdbx_description
1 polymer ?
#
loop_
_entity_poly.entity_id
_entity_poly.type
_entity_poly.pdbx_seq_one_letter_code
_entity_poly.pdbx_strand_id
1 'polypeptide(L)' 'MLKAELILKKHARGEYEIGIQTEDGAVVACVCIWDGTGIDQRTESEREEAALEKATRLAHAFSAAVAR' A
#
# COMPACT_ATOMS: atom_id res chain seq x y z
N MET A 1 -20.44 11.43 5.08
CA MET A 1 -19.33 10.92 4.28
C MET A 1 -18.06 10.86 5.14
N LEU A 2 -17.42 9.71 5.20
CA LEU A 2 -16.17 9.57 5.94
C LEU A 2 -15.06 10.28 5.19
N LYS A 3 -14.31 11.09 5.91
CA LYS A 3 -13.15 11.76 5.37
C LYS A 3 -11.95 10.85 5.60
N ALA A 4 -11.30 10.43 4.54
CA ALA A 4 -10.17 9.53 4.61
C ALA A 4 -8.90 10.22 4.14
N GLU A 5 -7.83 10.02 4.89
CA GLU A 5 -6.52 10.53 4.50
C GLU A 5 -5.63 9.36 4.12
N LEU A 6 -4.91 9.52 3.02
CA LEU A 6 -3.99 8.48 2.56
C LEU A 6 -2.76 8.43 3.45
N ILE A 7 -2.38 7.23 3.83
CA ILE A 7 -1.11 6.97 4.52
C ILE A 7 -0.16 6.35 3.50
N LEU A 8 1.02 6.96 3.36
CA LEU A 8 2.05 6.41 2.50
C LEU A 8 3.39 6.63 3.19
N LYS A 9 3.99 5.56 3.68
CA LYS A 9 5.28 5.61 4.36
C LYS A 9 6.23 4.59 3.74
N LYS A 10 7.45 5.03 3.48
CA LYS A 10 8.50 4.15 3.01
C LYS A 10 9.30 3.68 4.22
N HIS A 11 9.40 2.37 4.41
CA HIS A 11 10.15 1.80 5.53
C HIS A 11 11.54 1.37 5.10
N ALA A 12 11.62 0.64 4.01
CA ALA A 12 12.88 0.17 3.50
C ALA A 12 12.78 0.14 1.98
N ARG A 13 13.85 -0.24 1.33
CA ARG A 13 13.85 -0.29 -0.12
C ARG A 13 12.80 -1.27 -0.62
N GLY A 14 11.85 -0.77 -1.36
CA GLY A 14 10.76 -1.58 -1.89
C GLY A 14 9.71 -1.97 -0.88
N GLU A 15 9.78 -1.47 0.35
CA GLU A 15 8.81 -1.78 1.39
C GLU A 15 8.05 -0.52 1.80
N TYR A 16 6.73 -0.59 1.73
CA TYR A 16 5.86 0.55 2.00
C TYR A 16 4.73 0.17 2.92
N GLU A 17 4.29 1.15 3.68
CA GLU A 17 3.09 1.05 4.50
C GLU A 17 2.07 1.99 3.87
N ILE A 18 0.96 1.42 3.39
CA ILE A 18 -0.05 2.17 2.66
C ILE A 18 -1.41 1.88 3.24
N GLY A 19 -2.20 2.92 3.45
CA GLY A 19 -3.52 2.73 4.00
C GLY A 19 -4.31 4.02 4.06
N ILE A 20 -5.35 3.97 4.85
CA ILE A 20 -6.21 5.14 5.08
C ILE A 20 -6.39 5.34 6.57
N GLN A 21 -6.53 6.60 6.93
CA GLN A 21 -6.86 7.04 8.29
C GLN A 21 -8.19 7.78 8.23
N THR A 22 -9.13 7.37 9.05
CA THR A 22 -10.41 8.05 9.21
C THR A 22 -10.63 8.35 10.69
N GLU A 23 -11.70 9.07 11.00
CA GLU A 23 -12.03 9.32 12.40
C GLU A 23 -12.45 8.05 13.15
N ASP A 24 -12.82 7.00 12.41
CA ASP A 24 -13.19 5.70 13.03
C ASP A 24 -11.99 4.78 13.22
N GLY A 25 -10.85 5.13 12.65
CA GLY A 25 -9.67 4.30 12.77
C GLY A 25 -8.87 4.26 11.48
N ALA A 26 -7.98 3.30 11.37
CA ALA A 26 -7.09 3.18 10.22
C ALA A 26 -7.03 1.76 9.73
N VAL A 27 -6.87 1.62 8.42
CA VAL A 27 -6.55 0.33 7.80
C VAL A 27 -5.24 0.53 7.05
N VAL A 28 -4.25 -0.27 7.37
CA VAL A 28 -2.90 -0.13 6.81
C VAL A 28 -2.42 -1.49 6.32
N ALA A 29 -1.83 -1.50 5.14
CA ALA A 29 -1.22 -2.69 4.56
C ALA A 29 0.27 -2.46 4.38
N CYS A 30 1.06 -3.48 4.66
CA CYS A 30 2.49 -3.46 4.37
C CYS A 30 2.70 -4.18 3.04
N VAL A 31 3.30 -3.50 2.08
CA VAL A 31 3.53 -4.06 0.76
C VAL A 31 5.00 -4.05 0.42
N CYS A 32 5.44 -5.10 -0.27
CA CYS A 32 6.81 -5.19 -0.75
C CYS A 32 6.76 -5.34 -2.26
N ILE A 33 7.43 -4.45 -2.96
CA ILE A 33 7.43 -4.42 -4.43
C ILE A 33 8.76 -4.82 -5.04
N TRP A 34 9.72 -5.19 -4.20
CA TRP A 34 11.05 -5.61 -4.65
C TRP A 34 11.41 -6.90 -3.95
N ASP A 35 11.84 -7.88 -4.72
CA ASP A 35 12.12 -9.22 -4.20
C ASP A 35 13.53 -9.36 -3.62
N GLY A 36 14.30 -8.28 -3.64
CA GLY A 36 15.65 -8.31 -3.09
C GLY A 36 16.71 -8.77 -4.09
N THR A 37 16.32 -9.09 -5.32
CA THR A 37 17.26 -9.55 -6.33
C THR A 37 17.53 -8.47 -7.37
N GLY A 38 18.77 -8.37 -7.80
CA GLY A 38 19.15 -7.42 -8.84
C GLY A 38 19.01 -5.98 -8.44
N ILE A 39 19.01 -5.10 -9.42
CA ILE A 39 18.89 -3.66 -9.22
C ILE A 39 17.49 -3.22 -9.64
N ASP A 40 16.79 -2.55 -8.73
CA ASP A 40 15.50 -1.97 -9.05
C ASP A 40 15.76 -0.62 -9.73
N GLN A 41 15.52 -0.57 -11.04
CA GLN A 41 15.79 0.61 -11.84
C GLN A 41 14.62 1.59 -11.89
N ARG A 42 13.52 1.28 -11.22
CA ARG A 42 12.38 2.17 -11.19
C ARG A 42 12.70 3.44 -10.40
N THR A 43 12.09 4.55 -10.81
CA THR A 43 12.18 5.79 -10.05
C THR A 43 11.38 5.65 -8.77
N GLU A 44 11.58 6.56 -7.82
CA GLU A 44 10.81 6.57 -6.58
C GLU A 44 9.31 6.68 -6.88
N SER A 45 8.96 7.54 -7.84
CA SER A 45 7.57 7.71 -8.24
C SER A 45 6.96 6.41 -8.79
N GLU A 46 7.72 5.70 -9.61
CA GLU A 46 7.26 4.42 -10.16
C GLU A 46 7.10 3.37 -9.07
N ARG A 47 8.00 3.35 -8.10
CA ARG A 47 7.89 2.44 -6.96
C ARG A 47 6.66 2.73 -6.12
N GLU A 48 6.37 4.01 -5.89
CA GLU A 48 5.19 4.40 -5.14
C GLU A 48 3.91 4.00 -5.86
N GLU A 49 3.87 4.19 -7.18
CA GLU A 49 2.72 3.76 -7.97
C GLU A 49 2.51 2.25 -7.89
N ALA A 50 3.59 1.48 -8.00
CA ALA A 50 3.51 0.04 -7.90
C ALA A 50 3.00 -0.40 -6.52
N ALA A 51 3.45 0.29 -5.47
CA ALA A 51 3.02 -0.01 -4.11
C ALA A 51 1.54 0.32 -3.92
N LEU A 52 1.08 1.46 -4.44
CA LEU A 52 -0.32 1.85 -4.36
C LEU A 52 -1.20 0.85 -5.11
N GLU A 53 -0.78 0.42 -6.29
CA GLU A 53 -1.53 -0.57 -7.06
C GLU A 53 -1.65 -1.89 -6.30
N LYS A 54 -0.55 -2.34 -5.71
CA LYS A 54 -0.55 -3.58 -4.93
C LYS A 54 -1.45 -3.45 -3.70
N ALA A 55 -1.40 -2.31 -3.01
CA ALA A 55 -2.25 -2.05 -1.86
C ALA A 55 -3.72 -2.04 -2.26
N THR A 56 -4.04 -1.51 -3.44
CA THR A 56 -5.41 -1.50 -3.95
C THR A 56 -5.93 -2.91 -4.17
N ARG A 57 -5.10 -3.79 -4.74
CA ARG A 57 -5.47 -5.19 -4.92
C ARG A 57 -5.71 -5.88 -3.58
N LEU A 58 -4.87 -5.59 -2.59
CA LEU A 58 -5.03 -6.14 -1.25
C LEU A 58 -6.31 -5.63 -0.59
N ALA A 59 -6.64 -4.37 -0.81
CA ALA A 59 -7.88 -3.79 -0.28
C ALA A 59 -9.11 -4.48 -0.86
N HIS A 60 -9.09 -4.79 -2.15
CA HIS A 60 -10.18 -5.53 -2.79
C HIS A 60 -10.28 -6.94 -2.21
N ALA A 61 -9.15 -7.60 -2.01
CA ALA A 61 -9.12 -8.93 -1.43
C ALA A 61 -9.67 -8.92 0.01
N PHE A 62 -9.28 -7.92 0.78
CA PHE A 62 -9.77 -7.73 2.14
C PHE A 62 -11.28 -7.55 2.15
N SER A 63 -11.79 -6.66 1.29
CA SER A 63 -13.21 -6.40 1.19
C SER A 63 -13.99 -7.68 0.83
N ALA A 64 -13.48 -8.44 -0.13
CA ALA A 64 -14.11 -9.69 -0.55
C ALA A 64 -14.11 -10.73 0.57
N ALA A 65 -13.02 -10.81 1.33
CA ALA A 65 -12.91 -11.75 2.43
C ALA A 65 -13.91 -11.44 3.55
N VAL A 66 -14.10 -10.14 3.83
CA VAL A 66 -15.02 -9.71 4.88
C VAL A 66 -16.47 -9.89 4.45
N ALA A 67 -16.75 -9.73 3.16
CA ALA A 67 -18.12 -9.75 2.63
C ALA A 67 -18.70 -11.14 2.40
N ARG A 68 -17.93 -12.19 2.54
CA ARG A 68 -18.37 -13.57 2.31
C ARG A 68 -19.58 -13.98 3.15
#